data_cd18fde9fe40886959153b66fe4c52b5
#
_entry.id   cd18fde9fe40886959153b66fe4c52b5
#
_cell.length_a   1.000
_cell.length_b   1.000
_cell.length_c   1.000
_cell.angle_alpha   90.00
_cell.angle_beta   90.00
_cell.angle_gamma   90.00
#
_symmetry.space_group_name_H-M   'P 1'
#
loop_
_entity.id
_entity.type
_entity.pdbx_description
1 polymer ?
#
loop_
_entity_poly.entity_id
_entity_poly.type
_entity_poly.pdbx_seq_one_letter_code
_entity_poly.pdbx_strand_id
1 'polypeptide(L)'
;MSVYRLTRFAASDMDKAGEIAERMRDEIKSIGADFIDSVSYGNGRGVVIAKYPDEATMDAASDLAKQAFGKMIEEGVVDGDSVHPHTGTVFKSF
;
A
#
# COMPACT_ATOMS: atom_id res chain seq x y z
N MET A 1 -15.69 6.71 11.01
CA MET A 1 -15.55 5.27 10.78
C MET A 1 -14.24 5.00 10.08
N SER A 2 -13.56 3.94 10.48
CA SER A 2 -12.30 3.57 9.84
C SER A 2 -12.53 3.09 8.42
N VAL A 3 -11.60 3.45 7.54
CA VAL A 3 -11.60 3.01 6.15
C VAL A 3 -10.28 2.31 5.84
N TYR A 4 -10.32 1.36 4.91
CA TYR A 4 -9.15 0.61 4.48
C TYR A 4 -8.89 0.83 3.00
N ARG A 5 -7.61 0.83 2.64
CA ARG A 5 -7.18 0.61 1.27
C ARG A 5 -6.39 -0.70 1.25
N LEU A 6 -6.83 -1.63 0.41
CA LEU A 6 -6.19 -2.93 0.24
C LEU A 6 -5.67 -2.98 -1.19
N THR A 7 -4.34 -2.95 -1.36
CA THR A 7 -3.73 -2.93 -2.69
C THR A 7 -3.01 -4.25 -2.93
N ARG A 8 -3.54 -5.07 -3.81
CA ARG A 8 -2.93 -6.34 -4.22
C ARG A 8 -1.91 -6.06 -5.32
N PHE A 9 -0.83 -6.82 -5.32
CA PHE A 9 0.25 -6.64 -6.29
C PHE A 9 1.06 -7.93 -6.45
N ALA A 10 1.82 -8.00 -7.56
CA ALA A 10 2.81 -9.03 -7.80
C ALA A 10 4.18 -8.37 -7.95
N ALA A 11 5.19 -8.93 -7.29
CA ALA A 11 6.55 -8.44 -7.32
C ALA A 11 7.51 -9.54 -7.77
N SER A 12 8.47 -9.18 -8.64
CA SER A 12 9.55 -10.09 -9.03
C SER A 12 10.58 -10.27 -7.92
N ASP A 13 10.70 -9.27 -7.04
CA ASP A 13 11.62 -9.27 -5.91
C ASP A 13 10.95 -8.56 -4.73
N MET A 14 10.36 -9.34 -3.83
CA MET A 14 9.60 -8.81 -2.69
C MET A 14 10.50 -8.05 -1.72
N ASP A 15 11.75 -8.51 -1.52
CA ASP A 15 12.69 -7.83 -0.63
C ASP A 15 13.03 -6.44 -1.16
N LYS A 16 13.25 -6.32 -2.45
CA LYS A 16 13.55 -5.04 -3.07
C LYS A 16 12.34 -4.10 -3.04
N ALA A 17 11.13 -4.63 -3.20
CA ALA A 17 9.91 -3.83 -3.03
C ALA A 17 9.85 -3.25 -1.61
N GLY A 18 10.18 -4.04 -0.60
CA GLY A 18 10.27 -3.59 0.79
C GLY A 18 11.33 -2.51 1.00
N GLU A 19 12.48 -2.64 0.35
CA GLU A 19 13.54 -1.63 0.42
C GLU A 19 13.10 -0.29 -0.17
N ILE A 20 12.38 -0.31 -1.29
CA ILE A 20 11.85 0.91 -1.91
C ILE A 20 10.87 1.59 -0.98
N ALA A 21 9.97 0.82 -0.36
CA ALA A 21 9.02 1.36 0.62
C ALA A 21 9.75 1.93 1.83
N GLU A 22 10.83 1.30 2.27
CA GLU A 22 11.63 1.77 3.41
C GLU A 22 12.27 3.14 3.16
N ARG A 23 12.69 3.41 1.93
CA ARG A 23 13.22 4.75 1.56
C ARG A 23 12.17 5.84 1.70
N MET A 24 10.89 5.48 1.68
CA MET A 24 9.76 6.43 1.80
C MET A 24 9.11 6.38 3.19
N ARG A 25 9.75 5.75 4.16
CA ARG A 25 9.17 5.51 5.49
C ARG A 25 8.66 6.79 6.16
N ASP A 26 9.45 7.85 6.16
CA ASP A 26 9.09 9.11 6.83
C ASP A 26 7.86 9.76 6.18
N GLU A 27 7.82 9.78 4.88
CA GLU A 27 6.68 10.30 4.12
C GLU A 27 5.43 9.44 4.36
N ILE A 28 5.58 8.12 4.33
CA ILE A 28 4.49 7.18 4.58
C ILE A 28 3.93 7.36 5.99
N LYS A 29 4.79 7.55 6.99
CA LYS A 29 4.35 7.78 8.37
C LYS A 29 3.62 9.11 8.54
N SER A 30 3.90 10.10 7.71
CA SER A 30 3.31 11.43 7.82
C SER A 30 1.88 11.54 7.29
N ILE A 31 1.38 10.53 6.59
CA ILE A 31 0.08 10.61 5.91
C ILE A 31 -1.14 10.35 6.78
N GLY A 32 -0.94 10.09 8.07
CA GLY A 32 -2.04 9.96 9.02
C GLY A 32 -2.75 8.61 9.04
N ALA A 33 -2.16 7.57 8.45
CA ALA A 33 -2.70 6.22 8.57
C ALA A 33 -2.55 5.71 9.99
N ASP A 34 -3.52 4.92 10.47
CA ASP A 34 -3.42 4.23 11.74
C ASP A 34 -2.32 3.18 11.69
N PHE A 35 -2.26 2.45 10.58
CA PHE A 35 -1.13 1.55 10.27
C PHE A 35 -1.10 1.27 8.77
N ILE A 36 0.05 0.80 8.30
CA ILE A 36 0.22 0.29 6.94
C ILE A 36 1.07 -0.96 7.06
N ASP A 37 0.50 -2.11 6.69
CA ASP A 37 1.19 -3.39 6.67
C ASP A 37 1.31 -3.88 5.25
N SER A 38 2.49 -4.39 4.90
CA SER A 38 2.71 -5.09 3.64
C SER A 38 2.82 -6.57 3.94
N VAL A 39 1.92 -7.36 3.38
CA VAL A 39 1.81 -8.79 3.64
C VAL A 39 2.18 -9.56 2.39
N SER A 40 3.11 -10.52 2.52
CA SER A 40 3.48 -11.41 1.43
C SER A 40 2.73 -12.74 1.56
N TYR A 41 2.15 -13.19 0.45
CA TYR A 41 1.52 -14.52 0.36
C TYR A 41 2.50 -15.61 -0.06
N GLY A 42 3.74 -15.23 -0.40
CA GLY A 42 4.66 -16.09 -1.11
C GLY A 42 4.48 -16.00 -2.63
N ASN A 43 5.40 -16.57 -3.38
CA ASN A 43 5.38 -16.62 -4.85
C ASN A 43 5.30 -15.23 -5.52
N GLY A 44 5.86 -14.21 -4.88
CA GLY A 44 5.88 -12.85 -5.44
C GLY A 44 4.55 -12.12 -5.37
N ARG A 45 3.59 -12.60 -4.59
CA ARG A 45 2.29 -11.96 -4.45
C ARG A 45 2.09 -11.40 -3.05
N GLY A 46 1.43 -10.26 -2.96
CA GLY A 46 1.19 -9.63 -1.68
C GLY A 46 0.04 -8.64 -1.70
N VAL A 47 -0.16 -8.03 -0.54
CA VAL A 47 -1.16 -6.99 -0.34
C VAL A 47 -0.61 -5.95 0.62
N VAL A 48 -0.86 -4.68 0.32
CA VAL A 48 -0.64 -3.58 1.26
C VAL A 48 -1.97 -3.28 1.92
N ILE A 49 -2.00 -3.35 3.24
CA ILE A 49 -3.19 -3.10 4.07
C ILE A 49 -2.97 -1.78 4.80
N ALA A 50 -3.72 -0.76 4.43
CA ALA A 50 -3.62 0.56 5.06
C ALA A 50 -4.96 0.90 5.72
N LYS A 51 -4.91 1.27 6.99
CA LYS A 51 -6.09 1.70 7.75
C LYS A 51 -6.00 3.19 8.03
N TYR A 52 -7.08 3.89 7.77
CA TYR A 52 -7.18 5.35 7.98
C TYR A 52 -8.37 5.68 8.90
N PRO A 53 -8.28 6.78 9.68
CA PRO A 53 -9.38 7.17 10.56
C PRO A 53 -10.65 7.59 9.79
N ASP A 54 -10.48 8.11 8.58
CA ASP A 54 -11.58 8.58 7.73
C ASP A 54 -11.19 8.59 6.26
N GLU A 55 -12.18 8.79 5.40
CA GLU A 55 -12.00 8.79 3.95
C GLU A 55 -11.16 9.98 3.48
N ALA A 56 -11.30 11.14 4.10
CA ALA A 56 -10.54 12.33 3.72
C ALA A 56 -9.03 12.11 3.92
N THR A 57 -8.64 11.47 5.02
CA THR A 57 -7.23 11.13 5.29
C THR A 57 -6.73 10.12 4.25
N MET A 58 -7.54 9.12 3.92
CA MET A 58 -7.19 8.13 2.90
C MET A 58 -7.00 8.78 1.53
N ASP A 59 -7.91 9.68 1.13
CA ASP A 59 -7.82 10.37 -0.15
C ASP A 59 -6.58 11.24 -0.24
N ALA A 60 -6.24 11.93 0.85
CA ALA A 60 -5.02 12.74 0.93
C ALA A 60 -3.75 11.89 0.77
N ALA A 61 -3.80 10.62 1.16
CA ALA A 61 -2.66 9.71 1.03
C ALA A 61 -2.53 9.06 -0.36
N SER A 62 -3.51 9.25 -1.24
CA SER A 62 -3.57 8.55 -2.54
C SER A 62 -2.38 8.85 -3.44
N ASP A 63 -1.92 10.10 -3.48
CA ASP A 63 -0.79 10.50 -4.34
C ASP A 63 0.50 9.82 -3.88
N LEU A 64 0.72 9.75 -2.58
CA LEU A 64 1.90 9.08 -2.05
C LEU A 64 1.88 7.57 -2.33
N ALA A 65 0.71 6.94 -2.22
CA ALA A 65 0.57 5.52 -2.55
C ALA A 65 0.90 5.26 -4.02
N LYS A 66 0.44 6.13 -4.92
CA LYS A 66 0.76 6.05 -6.35
C LYS A 66 2.26 6.24 -6.59
N GLN A 67 2.90 7.17 -5.89
CA GLN A 67 4.33 7.39 -6.01
C GLN A 67 5.13 6.17 -5.57
N ALA A 68 4.75 5.54 -4.46
CA ALA A 68 5.45 4.36 -3.95
C ALA A 68 5.38 3.19 -4.94
N PHE A 69 4.18 2.85 -5.42
CA PHE A 69 4.04 1.81 -6.43
C PHE A 69 4.66 2.20 -7.76
N GLY A 70 4.57 3.47 -8.14
CA GLY A 70 5.20 3.97 -9.36
C GLY A 70 6.71 3.76 -9.38
N LYS A 71 7.38 3.99 -8.26
CA LYS A 71 8.82 3.71 -8.14
C LYS A 71 9.13 2.22 -8.26
N MET A 72 8.32 1.38 -7.64
CA MET A 72 8.50 -0.08 -7.71
C MET A 72 8.32 -0.59 -9.15
N ILE A 73 7.34 -0.04 -9.88
CA ILE A 73 7.08 -0.36 -11.27
C ILE A 73 8.23 0.14 -12.16
N GLU A 74 8.69 1.36 -11.94
CA GLU A 74 9.78 1.98 -12.70
C GLU A 74 11.08 1.18 -12.56
N GLU A 75 11.36 0.66 -11.37
CA GLU A 75 12.54 -0.17 -11.12
C GLU A 75 12.36 -1.65 -11.56
N GLY A 76 11.21 -1.98 -12.14
CA GLY A 76 10.93 -3.32 -12.64
C GLY A 76 10.67 -4.36 -11.55
N VAL A 77 10.39 -3.92 -10.34
CA VAL A 77 10.20 -4.80 -9.17
C VAL A 77 8.75 -5.26 -9.04
N VAL A 78 7.81 -4.41 -9.42
CA VAL A 78 6.36 -4.69 -9.39
C VAL A 78 5.80 -4.60 -10.79
N ASP A 79 4.95 -5.57 -11.15
CA ASP A 79 4.20 -5.54 -12.40
C ASP A 79 3.04 -4.54 -12.26
N GLY A 80 3.06 -3.47 -13.08
CA GLY A 80 2.05 -2.42 -13.02
C GLY A 80 0.63 -2.93 -13.25
N ASP A 81 0.45 -3.93 -14.11
CA ASP A 81 -0.87 -4.52 -14.40
C ASP A 81 -1.42 -5.33 -13.22
N SER A 82 -0.55 -5.69 -12.27
CA SER A 82 -0.95 -6.46 -11.09
C SER A 82 -1.46 -5.61 -9.94
N VAL A 83 -1.27 -4.29 -9.98
CA VAL A 83 -1.63 -3.39 -8.89
C VAL A 83 -3.13 -3.11 -8.90
N HIS A 84 -3.84 -3.64 -7.90
CA HIS A 84 -5.30 -3.52 -7.79
C HIS A 84 -5.69 -2.96 -6.42
N PRO A 85 -5.90 -1.64 -6.30
CA PRO A 85 -6.38 -1.04 -5.06
C PRO A 85 -7.88 -1.23 -4.88
N HIS A 86 -8.27 -1.56 -3.65
CA HIS A 86 -9.66 -1.61 -3.23
C HIS A 86 -9.82 -0.79 -1.96
N THR A 87 -10.88 -0.01 -1.88
CA THR A 87 -11.17 0.80 -0.70
C THR A 87 -12.51 0.39 -0.12
N GLY A 88 -12.65 0.50 1.18
CA GLY A 88 -13.90 0.18 1.85
C GLY A 88 -13.96 0.71 3.26
N THR A 89 -15.15 0.78 3.78
CA THR A 89 -15.42 1.22 5.15
C THR A 89 -15.64 0.00 6.04
N VAL A 90 -15.09 0.03 7.24
CA VAL A 90 -15.35 -1.02 8.22
C VAL A 90 -16.83 -1.04 8.56
N PHE A 91 -17.50 -2.16 8.32
CA PHE A 91 -18.91 -2.31 8.66
C PHE A 91 -19.15 -3.24 9.86
N LYS A 92 -18.13 -3.97 10.27
CA LYS A 92 -18.21 -4.88 11.41
C LYS A 92 -16.83 -5.10 12.01
N SER A 93 -16.73 -5.04 13.31
CA SER A 93 -15.52 -5.37 14.09
C SER A 93 -15.87 -6.32 15.21
N PHE A 94 -14.99 -7.25 15.51
CA PHE A 94 -15.20 -8.23 16.57
C PHE A 94 -14.23 -8.01 17.73
#